data_5101cd4dfb543b4ffc186a4ff804d831
#
_entry.id   5101cd4dfb543b4ffc186a4ff804d831
#
_cell.length_a   1.000
_cell.length_b   1.000
_cell.length_c   1.000
_cell.angle_alpha   90.00
_cell.angle_beta   90.00
_cell.angle_gamma   90.00
#
_symmetry.space_group_name_H-M   'P 1'
#
loop_
_entity.id
_entity.type
_entity.pdbx_description
1 polymer ?
#
loop_
_entity_poly.entity_id
_entity_poly.type
_entity_poly.pdbx_seq_one_letter_code
_entity_poly.pdbx_strand_id
1 'polypeptide(L)'
;VGTKKQAQDAIANEATRCGMYFVNERWLGGMLTNFKTIQSRIARLKEIETMQEDGTFDVLPKKEVINLKKELEKLQKNLGGIKEMKRIPDAIFIVDPKKERICVQEAHALGITLIGIADTNCDPDELDYVIPGNDDAIRAVNLIVSKMADAVIEANQGEEAVAADA
;
A
#
# COMPACT_ATOMS: atom_id res chain seq x y z
N VAL A 1 0.94 2.56 4.41
CA VAL A 1 1.38 1.22 4.84
C VAL A 1 0.94 0.97 6.27
N GLY A 2 0.23 -0.10 6.51
CA GLY A 2 -0.21 -0.49 7.85
C GLY A 2 -0.69 -1.93 7.87
N THR A 3 0.17 -2.83 8.32
CA THR A 3 -0.13 -4.28 8.40
C THR A 3 -0.69 -4.70 9.74
N LYS A 4 -0.71 -3.77 10.69
CA LYS A 4 -1.27 -3.98 12.02
C LYS A 4 -2.78 -4.21 11.92
N LYS A 5 -3.31 -5.19 12.65
CA LYS A 5 -4.72 -5.55 12.59
C LYS A 5 -5.66 -4.35 12.80
N GLN A 6 -5.29 -3.44 13.69
CA GLN A 6 -6.04 -2.23 14.00
C GLN A 6 -6.04 -1.20 12.86
N ALA A 7 -5.11 -1.31 11.90
CA ALA A 7 -4.93 -0.35 10.81
C ALA A 7 -5.32 -0.89 9.43
N GLN A 8 -5.42 -2.20 9.25
CA GLN A 8 -5.61 -2.82 7.94
C GLN A 8 -6.82 -2.27 7.17
N ASP A 9 -7.97 -2.22 7.80
CA ASP A 9 -9.20 -1.76 7.14
C ASP A 9 -9.18 -0.26 6.88
N ALA A 10 -8.68 0.52 7.84
CA ALA A 10 -8.56 1.97 7.69
C ALA A 10 -7.64 2.34 6.53
N ILE A 11 -6.48 1.70 6.43
CA ILE A 11 -5.52 1.93 5.35
C ILE A 11 -6.15 1.59 3.99
N ALA A 12 -6.79 0.43 3.85
CA ALA A 12 -7.41 0.04 2.59
C ALA A 12 -8.55 0.98 2.19
N ASN A 13 -9.45 1.30 3.10
CA ASN A 13 -10.61 2.13 2.83
C ASN A 13 -10.23 3.57 2.49
N GLU A 14 -9.34 4.17 3.26
CA GLU A 14 -8.95 5.57 3.09
C GLU A 14 -8.02 5.76 1.90
N ALA A 15 -7.11 4.84 1.62
CA ALA A 15 -6.28 4.88 0.42
C ALA A 15 -7.13 4.76 -0.84
N THR A 16 -8.11 3.87 -0.86
CA THR A 16 -9.06 3.73 -1.97
C THR A 16 -9.89 4.99 -2.16
N ARG A 17 -10.36 5.61 -1.06
CA ARG A 17 -11.15 6.84 -1.09
C ARG A 17 -10.39 8.01 -1.74
N CYS A 18 -9.10 8.15 -1.46
CA CYS A 18 -8.27 9.21 -2.02
C CYS A 18 -7.50 8.82 -3.29
N GLY A 19 -7.73 7.62 -3.83
CA GLY A 19 -7.08 7.14 -5.05
C GLY A 19 -5.60 6.83 -4.90
N MET A 20 -5.12 6.56 -3.69
CA MET A 20 -3.74 6.22 -3.40
C MET A 20 -3.51 4.72 -3.27
N TYR A 21 -2.25 4.33 -3.37
CA TYR A 21 -1.82 2.94 -3.21
C TYR A 21 -1.63 2.60 -1.74
N PHE A 22 -1.75 1.30 -1.41
CA PHE A 22 -1.61 0.84 -0.03
C PHE A 22 -1.02 -0.55 0.07
N VAL A 23 -0.45 -0.85 1.23
CA VAL A 23 -0.04 -2.19 1.68
C VAL A 23 -0.59 -2.38 3.08
N ASN A 24 -1.51 -3.30 3.27
CA ASN A 24 -2.19 -3.54 4.54
C ASN A 24 -2.15 -5.00 5.02
N GLU A 25 -1.55 -5.91 4.25
CA GLU A 25 -1.45 -7.33 4.64
C GLU A 25 -0.03 -7.69 5.06
N ARG A 26 0.92 -7.53 4.19
CA ARG A 26 2.33 -7.80 4.47
C ARG A 26 3.23 -6.95 3.59
N TRP A 27 4.23 -6.32 4.19
CA TRP A 27 5.32 -5.72 3.43
C TRP A 27 6.29 -6.82 2.99
N LEU A 28 6.40 -7.03 1.70
CA LEU A 28 7.38 -7.96 1.14
C LEU A 28 8.74 -7.27 1.05
N GLY A 29 9.80 -7.92 1.52
CA GLY A 29 11.15 -7.38 1.39
C GLY A 29 11.49 -7.08 -0.07
N GLY A 30 11.99 -5.86 -0.34
CA GLY A 30 12.31 -5.41 -1.69
C GLY A 30 11.17 -4.74 -2.46
N MET A 31 10.02 -4.46 -1.83
CA MET A 31 8.90 -3.77 -2.51
C MET A 31 9.30 -2.43 -3.13
N LEU A 32 10.27 -1.74 -2.56
CA LEU A 32 10.81 -0.49 -3.09
C LEU A 32 12.19 -0.69 -3.72
N THR A 33 13.10 -1.31 -3.00
CA THR A 33 14.48 -1.51 -3.44
C THR A 33 14.63 -2.52 -4.58
N ASN A 34 13.66 -3.42 -4.72
CA ASN A 34 13.58 -4.37 -5.84
C ASN A 34 12.25 -4.22 -6.59
N PHE A 35 11.91 -3.00 -6.91
CA PHE A 35 10.64 -2.63 -7.54
C PHE A 35 10.41 -3.32 -8.89
N LYS A 36 11.48 -3.54 -9.66
CA LYS A 36 11.39 -4.26 -10.94
C LYS A 36 10.84 -5.68 -10.77
N THR A 37 11.27 -6.40 -9.74
CA THR A 37 10.74 -7.73 -9.43
C THR A 37 9.27 -7.65 -8.98
N ILE A 38 8.91 -6.65 -8.19
CA ILE A 38 7.52 -6.42 -7.80
C ILE A 38 6.64 -6.11 -9.01
N GLN A 39 7.11 -5.34 -9.97
CA GLN A 39 6.42 -5.07 -11.23
C GLN A 39 6.16 -6.37 -12.02
N SER A 40 7.11 -7.29 -12.07
CA SER A 40 6.91 -8.58 -12.73
C SER A 40 5.87 -9.45 -11.99
N ARG A 41 5.80 -9.37 -10.67
CA ARG A 41 4.77 -10.05 -9.87
C ARG A 41 3.39 -9.45 -10.11
N ILE A 42 3.29 -8.14 -10.24
CA ILE A 42 2.05 -7.44 -10.60
C ILE A 42 1.61 -7.83 -12.01
N ALA A 43 2.53 -7.94 -12.95
CA ALA A 43 2.24 -8.44 -14.31
C ALA A 43 1.68 -9.87 -14.27
N ARG A 44 2.24 -10.73 -13.43
CA ARG A 44 1.73 -12.08 -13.21
C ARG A 44 0.32 -12.08 -12.63
N LEU A 45 0.05 -11.19 -11.67
CA LEU A 45 -1.28 -11.00 -11.11
C LEU A 45 -2.31 -10.64 -12.20
N LYS A 46 -1.99 -9.68 -13.05
CA LYS A 46 -2.86 -9.27 -14.17
C LYS A 46 -3.05 -10.39 -15.20
N GLU A 47 -2.01 -11.15 -15.48
CA GLU A 47 -2.07 -12.30 -16.38
C GLU A 47 -3.07 -13.35 -15.87
N ILE A 48 -3.01 -13.73 -14.60
CA ILE A 48 -3.92 -14.71 -14.01
C ILE A 48 -5.37 -14.17 -13.97
N GLU A 49 -5.56 -12.91 -13.66
CA GLU A 49 -6.88 -12.26 -13.73
C GLU A 49 -7.48 -12.34 -15.14
N THR A 50 -6.68 -12.09 -16.17
CA THR A 50 -7.07 -12.21 -17.57
C THR A 50 -7.44 -13.64 -17.92
N MET A 51 -6.67 -14.63 -17.48
CA MET A 51 -6.98 -16.05 -17.67
C MET A 51 -8.32 -16.46 -17.06
N GLN A 52 -8.67 -15.85 -15.92
CA GLN A 52 -9.94 -16.09 -15.25
C GLN A 52 -11.12 -15.51 -16.05
N GLU A 53 -10.94 -14.35 -16.66
CA GLU A 53 -11.98 -13.64 -17.41
C GLU A 53 -12.19 -14.19 -18.83
N ASP A 54 -11.12 -14.63 -19.50
CA ASP A 54 -11.16 -15.06 -20.91
C ASP A 54 -11.54 -16.54 -21.11
N GLY A 55 -11.85 -17.26 -20.03
CA GLY A 55 -12.22 -18.67 -20.09
C GLY A 55 -11.06 -19.66 -20.17
N THR A 56 -9.82 -19.21 -20.01
CA THR A 56 -8.64 -20.10 -20.01
C THR A 56 -8.73 -21.17 -18.92
N PHE A 57 -9.33 -20.85 -17.77
CA PHE A 57 -9.52 -21.82 -16.70
C PHE A 57 -10.43 -23.00 -17.07
N ASP A 58 -11.32 -22.84 -18.05
CA ASP A 58 -12.25 -23.87 -18.47
C ASP A 58 -11.55 -24.97 -19.31
N VAL A 59 -10.40 -24.64 -19.91
CA VAL A 59 -9.63 -25.56 -20.76
C VAL A 59 -8.43 -26.18 -20.06
N LEU A 60 -8.09 -25.72 -18.87
CA LEU A 60 -6.97 -26.23 -18.08
C LEU A 60 -7.39 -27.43 -17.19
N PRO A 61 -6.43 -28.31 -16.82
CA PRO A 61 -6.68 -29.35 -15.82
C PRO A 61 -7.09 -28.75 -14.49
N LYS A 62 -8.01 -29.39 -13.77
CA LYS A 62 -8.53 -28.91 -12.49
C LYS A 62 -7.44 -28.60 -11.47
N LYS A 63 -6.38 -29.42 -11.43
CA LYS A 63 -5.25 -29.21 -10.50
C LYS A 63 -4.52 -27.89 -10.79
N GLU A 64 -4.30 -27.57 -12.05
CA GLU A 64 -3.65 -26.31 -12.45
C GLU A 64 -4.53 -25.10 -12.13
N VAL A 65 -5.83 -25.19 -12.36
CA VAL A 65 -6.79 -24.15 -12.02
C VAL A 65 -6.79 -23.86 -10.52
N ILE A 66 -6.76 -24.90 -9.69
CA ILE A 66 -6.68 -24.73 -8.22
C ILE A 66 -5.39 -24.03 -7.82
N ASN A 67 -4.26 -24.39 -8.41
CA ASN A 67 -2.96 -23.75 -8.12
C ASN A 67 -2.95 -22.28 -8.57
N LEU A 68 -3.48 -21.98 -9.75
CA LEU A 68 -3.60 -20.61 -10.26
C LEU A 68 -4.51 -19.74 -9.39
N LYS A 69 -5.62 -20.27 -8.91
CA LYS A 69 -6.52 -19.56 -7.99
C LYS A 69 -5.86 -19.25 -6.65
N LYS A 70 -5.06 -20.17 -6.11
CA LYS A 70 -4.28 -19.94 -4.88
C LYS A 70 -3.20 -18.88 -5.08
N GLU A 71 -2.51 -18.94 -6.21
CA GLU A 71 -1.51 -17.94 -6.59
C GLU A 71 -2.16 -16.56 -6.73
N LEU A 72 -3.29 -16.48 -7.43
CA LEU A 72 -4.06 -15.26 -7.61
C LEU A 72 -4.48 -14.65 -6.29
N GLU A 73 -5.06 -15.44 -5.39
CA GLU A 73 -5.48 -14.98 -4.06
C GLU A 73 -4.30 -14.40 -3.26
N LYS A 74 -3.17 -15.08 -3.26
CA LYS A 74 -1.96 -14.62 -2.57
C LYS A 74 -1.42 -13.32 -3.15
N LEU A 75 -1.37 -13.20 -4.48
CA LEU A 75 -0.91 -11.99 -5.16
C LEU A 75 -1.87 -10.81 -4.93
N GLN A 76 -3.18 -11.02 -5.02
CA GLN A 76 -4.17 -9.98 -4.72
C GLN A 76 -4.08 -9.50 -3.30
N LYS A 77 -3.90 -10.40 -2.35
CA LYS A 77 -3.78 -10.07 -0.93
C LYS A 77 -2.55 -9.20 -0.65
N ASN A 78 -1.40 -9.55 -1.18
CA ASN A 78 -0.14 -8.86 -0.90
C ASN A 78 0.12 -7.65 -1.80
N LEU A 79 -0.30 -7.69 -3.06
CA LEU A 79 0.04 -6.70 -4.09
C LEU A 79 -1.17 -5.96 -4.66
N GLY A 80 -2.38 -6.31 -4.28
CA GLY A 80 -3.60 -5.70 -4.82
C GLY A 80 -3.67 -4.20 -4.63
N GLY A 81 -3.18 -3.70 -3.49
CA GLY A 81 -3.17 -2.27 -3.19
C GLY A 81 -2.17 -1.43 -3.99
N ILE A 82 -1.17 -2.07 -4.60
CA ILE A 82 -0.16 -1.40 -5.44
C ILE A 82 -0.23 -1.85 -6.91
N LYS A 83 -1.28 -2.52 -7.31
CA LYS A 83 -1.47 -3.08 -8.65
C LYS A 83 -1.30 -2.04 -9.76
N GLU A 84 -1.78 -0.83 -9.56
CA GLU A 84 -1.71 0.26 -10.54
C GLU A 84 -0.50 1.18 -10.35
N MET A 85 0.35 0.92 -9.36
CA MET A 85 1.54 1.73 -9.09
C MET A 85 2.63 1.46 -10.14
N LYS A 86 2.96 2.47 -10.93
CA LYS A 86 3.92 2.36 -12.05
C LYS A 86 5.33 2.79 -11.69
N ARG A 87 5.49 3.52 -10.59
CA ARG A 87 6.76 4.06 -10.12
C ARG A 87 6.84 4.03 -8.60
N ILE A 88 8.05 4.16 -8.06
CA ILE A 88 8.28 4.31 -6.64
C ILE A 88 7.56 5.56 -6.11
N PRO A 89 6.88 5.51 -4.98
CA PRO A 89 6.19 6.68 -4.42
C PRO A 89 7.17 7.74 -3.93
N ASP A 90 6.73 8.98 -3.90
CA ASP A 90 7.50 10.11 -3.37
C ASP A 90 7.46 10.20 -1.84
N ALA A 91 6.36 9.72 -1.25
CA ALA A 91 6.15 9.72 0.18
C ALA A 91 5.37 8.46 0.61
N ILE A 92 5.60 8.02 1.83
CA ILE A 92 4.93 6.87 2.44
C ILE A 92 4.38 7.28 3.80
N PHE A 93 3.10 7.00 4.03
CA PHE A 93 2.48 7.09 5.34
C PHE A 93 2.50 5.71 6.02
N ILE A 94 3.02 5.64 7.24
CA ILE A 94 3.21 4.39 7.98
C ILE A 94 2.47 4.43 9.30
N VAL A 95 1.76 3.36 9.61
CA VAL A 95 1.23 3.08 10.94
C VAL A 95 2.13 2.06 11.62
N ASP A 96 2.66 2.38 12.79
CA ASP A 96 3.62 1.58 13.54
C ASP A 96 4.95 1.33 12.79
N PRO A 97 5.86 2.31 12.77
CA PRO A 97 7.16 2.20 12.11
C PRO A 97 8.02 1.04 12.63
N LYS A 98 7.86 0.66 13.88
CA LYS A 98 8.60 -0.46 14.47
C LYS A 98 8.22 -1.79 13.83
N LYS A 99 6.94 -2.01 13.58
CA LYS A 99 6.44 -3.20 12.88
C LYS A 99 6.83 -3.18 11.40
N GLU A 100 6.81 -2.01 10.78
CA GLU A 100 7.14 -1.81 9.37
C GLU A 100 8.61 -1.43 9.15
N ARG A 101 9.51 -2.02 9.93
CA ARG A 101 10.93 -1.67 9.91
C ARG A 101 11.58 -1.86 8.54
N ILE A 102 11.23 -2.91 7.81
CA ILE A 102 11.78 -3.17 6.47
C ILE A 102 11.36 -2.05 5.51
N CYS A 103 10.10 -1.64 5.56
CA CYS A 103 9.60 -0.50 4.78
C CYS A 103 10.37 0.78 5.09
N VAL A 104 10.59 1.08 6.36
CA VAL A 104 11.37 2.25 6.80
C VAL A 104 12.80 2.21 6.26
N GLN A 105 13.46 1.08 6.36
CA GLN A 105 14.83 0.91 5.85
C GLN A 105 14.92 1.08 4.33
N GLU A 106 13.98 0.51 3.58
CA GLU A 106 13.93 0.64 2.12
C GLU A 106 13.64 2.09 1.71
N ALA A 107 12.72 2.77 2.37
CA ALA A 107 12.42 4.16 2.11
C ALA A 107 13.61 5.09 2.39
N HIS A 108 14.35 4.86 3.48
CA HIS A 108 15.58 5.59 3.76
C HIS A 108 16.64 5.37 2.69
N ALA A 109 16.82 4.13 2.25
CA ALA A 109 17.78 3.79 1.20
C ALA A 109 17.51 4.50 -0.14
N LEU A 110 16.25 4.77 -0.43
CA LEU A 110 15.79 5.41 -1.67
C LEU A 110 15.49 6.91 -1.54
N GLY A 111 15.66 7.48 -0.35
CA GLY A 111 15.38 8.89 -0.09
C GLY A 111 13.89 9.24 -0.15
N ILE A 112 13.00 8.30 0.14
CA ILE A 112 11.55 8.52 0.16
C ILE A 112 11.15 9.16 1.48
N THR A 113 10.31 10.18 1.42
CA THR A 113 9.78 10.88 2.60
C THR A 113 8.86 9.96 3.40
N LEU A 114 9.12 9.85 4.69
CA LEU A 114 8.33 9.04 5.62
C LEU A 114 7.49 9.91 6.54
N ILE A 115 6.20 9.62 6.57
CA ILE A 115 5.22 10.23 7.46
C ILE A 115 4.60 9.10 8.28
N GLY A 116 4.51 9.24 9.57
CA GLY A 116 3.94 8.14 10.35
C GLY A 116 3.42 8.52 11.71
N ILE A 117 2.60 7.61 12.25
CA ILE A 117 2.13 7.68 13.62
C ILE A 117 3.22 7.07 14.50
N ALA A 118 3.79 7.86 15.40
CA ALA A 118 4.75 7.40 16.40
C ALA A 118 4.09 7.31 17.77
N ASP A 119 4.07 6.12 18.32
CA ASP A 119 3.74 5.84 19.70
C ASP A 119 5.02 5.79 20.55
N THR A 120 4.91 5.57 21.85
CA THR A 120 6.02 5.59 22.80
C THR A 120 7.14 4.57 22.53
N ASN A 121 6.85 3.54 21.74
CA ASN A 121 7.79 2.46 21.37
C ASN A 121 8.53 2.69 20.05
N CYS A 122 8.33 3.83 19.40
CA CYS A 122 8.94 4.17 18.12
C CYS A 122 10.02 5.24 18.28
N ASP A 123 11.06 5.16 17.44
CA ASP A 123 12.06 6.22 17.32
C ASP A 123 11.55 7.31 16.35
N PRO A 124 11.24 8.51 16.83
CA PRO A 124 10.74 9.58 15.97
C PRO A 124 11.77 10.05 14.92
N ASP A 125 13.05 9.80 15.12
CA ASP A 125 14.10 10.18 14.18
C ASP A 125 14.10 9.33 12.90
N GLU A 126 13.42 8.20 12.90
CA GLU A 126 13.22 7.36 11.70
C GLU A 126 12.23 7.96 10.70
N LEU A 127 11.41 8.92 11.13
CA LEU A 127 10.37 9.56 10.31
C LEU A 127 10.73 11.00 9.98
N ASP A 128 10.44 11.45 8.76
CA ASP A 128 10.58 12.85 8.35
C ASP A 128 9.49 13.72 8.98
N TYR A 129 8.27 13.20 9.06
CA TYR A 129 7.12 13.84 9.70
C TYR A 129 6.49 12.89 10.70
N VAL A 130 6.47 13.32 11.96
CA VAL A 130 5.96 12.50 13.07
C VAL A 130 4.59 13.01 13.50
N ILE A 131 3.62 12.10 13.54
CA ILE A 131 2.31 12.34 14.11
C ILE A 131 2.27 11.61 15.46
N PRO A 132 2.33 12.30 16.61
CA PRO A 132 2.24 11.63 17.89
C PRO A 132 0.82 11.10 18.10
N GLY A 133 0.70 9.83 18.43
CA GLY A 133 -0.60 9.21 18.61
C GLY A 133 -0.51 7.75 18.99
N ASN A 134 -1.64 7.21 19.42
CA ASN A 134 -1.79 5.81 19.77
C ASN A 134 -2.08 4.99 18.50
N ASP A 135 -1.15 4.12 18.11
CA ASP A 135 -1.28 3.24 16.95
C ASP A 135 -1.98 1.90 17.26
N ASP A 136 -2.37 1.66 18.50
CA ASP A 136 -3.12 0.46 18.93
C ASP A 136 -4.64 0.69 18.99
N ALA A 137 -5.08 1.95 19.09
CA ALA A 137 -6.50 2.28 19.16
C ALA A 137 -7.10 2.45 17.76
N ILE A 138 -8.05 1.60 17.40
CA ILE A 138 -8.71 1.62 16.07
C ILE A 138 -9.28 3.01 15.75
N ARG A 139 -9.93 3.65 16.71
CA ARG A 139 -10.52 4.99 16.51
C ARG A 139 -9.48 6.08 16.22
N ALA A 140 -8.36 6.04 16.94
CA ALA A 140 -7.26 6.99 16.74
C ALA A 140 -6.61 6.80 15.36
N VAL A 141 -6.35 5.57 14.98
CA VAL A 141 -5.81 5.22 13.66
C VAL A 141 -6.76 5.66 12.55
N ASN A 142 -8.05 5.33 12.65
CA ASN A 142 -9.06 5.74 11.67
C ASN A 142 -9.13 7.26 11.50
N LEU A 143 -9.10 8.01 12.59
CA LEU A 143 -9.13 9.47 12.55
C LEU A 143 -7.91 10.03 11.80
N ILE A 144 -6.71 9.59 12.15
CA ILE A 144 -5.47 10.10 11.55
C ILE A 144 -5.39 9.71 10.07
N VAL A 145 -5.67 8.47 9.73
CA VAL A 145 -5.65 7.98 8.34
C VAL A 145 -6.70 8.71 7.49
N SER A 146 -7.89 8.96 8.03
CA SER A 146 -8.93 9.75 7.38
C SER A 146 -8.47 11.18 7.10
N LYS A 147 -7.81 11.83 8.04
CA LYS A 147 -7.25 13.17 7.86
C LYS A 147 -6.14 13.21 6.81
N MET A 148 -5.31 12.19 6.74
CA MET A 148 -4.29 12.07 5.69
C MET A 148 -4.93 11.92 4.31
N ALA A 149 -5.98 11.10 4.20
CA ALA A 149 -6.73 10.95 2.96
C ALA A 149 -7.43 12.26 2.54
N ASP A 150 -8.01 13.00 3.48
CA ASP A 150 -8.59 14.32 3.23
C ASP A 150 -7.55 15.30 2.67
N ALA A 151 -6.34 15.30 3.22
CA ALA A 151 -5.24 16.14 2.73
C ALA A 151 -4.84 15.80 1.28
N VAL A 152 -4.80 14.52 0.94
CA VAL A 152 -4.52 14.07 -0.44
C VAL A 152 -5.63 14.50 -1.40
N ILE A 153 -6.89 14.33 -1.02
CA ILE A 153 -8.05 14.75 -1.83
C ILE A 153 -8.01 16.27 -2.07
N GLU A 154 -7.76 17.05 -1.03
CA GLU A 154 -7.66 18.51 -1.11
C GLU A 154 -6.53 18.95 -2.06
N ALA A 155 -5.36 18.33 -1.96
CA ALA A 155 -4.23 18.59 -2.84
C ALA A 155 -4.56 18.27 -4.31
N ASN A 156 -5.19 17.15 -4.59
CA ASN A 156 -5.58 16.74 -5.93
C ASN A 156 -6.64 17.69 -6.53
N GLN A 157 -7.61 18.14 -5.75
CA GLN A 157 -8.61 19.14 -6.19
C GLN A 157 -7.95 20.47 -6.52
N GLY A 158 -6.95 20.88 -5.77
CA GLY A 158 -6.16 22.09 -6.07
C GLY A 158 -5.41 21.99 -7.39
N GLU A 159 -4.81 20.84 -7.68
CA GLU A 159 -4.13 20.58 -8.94
C GLU A 159 -5.10 20.59 -10.13
N GLU A 160 -6.25 19.98 -10.00
CA GLU A 160 -7.30 19.99 -11.03
C GLU A 160 -7.82 21.40 -11.31
N ALA A 161 -7.99 22.22 -10.28
CA ALA A 161 -8.41 23.62 -10.44
C ALA A 161 -7.36 24.45 -11.19
N VAL A 162 -6.09 24.30 -10.87
CA VAL A 162 -4.99 25.00 -11.57
C VAL A 162 -4.88 24.54 -13.02
N ALA A 163 -5.08 23.26 -13.29
CA ALA A 163 -5.06 22.72 -14.65
C ALA A 163 -6.27 23.20 -15.48
N ALA A 164 -7.41 23.46 -14.87
CA ALA A 164 -8.60 23.97 -15.52
C ALA A 164 -8.50 25.47 -15.87
N ASP A 165 -7.72 26.22 -15.09
CA ASP A 165 -7.49 27.66 -15.31
C ASP A 165 -6.32 27.93 -16.29
N ALA A 166 -5.58 26.92 -16.67
CA ALA A 166 -4.48 27.01 -17.62
C ALA A 166 -4.92 26.63 -19.04
#